data_2d619966e0a58c1fef34e7479e486d7a
#
_entry.id   2d619966e0a58c1fef34e7479e486d7a
#
_cell.length_a   1.000
_cell.length_b   1.000
_cell.length_c   1.000
_cell.angle_alpha   90.00
_cell.angle_beta   90.00
_cell.angle_gamma   90.00
#
_symmetry.space_group_name_H-M   'P 1'
#
loop_
_entity.id
_entity.type
_entity.pdbx_description
1 polymer ?
#
loop_
_entity_poly.entity_id
_entity_poly.type
_entity_poly.pdbx_seq_one_letter_code
_entity_poly.pdbx_strand_id
1 'polypeptide(L)'
;MSDRMIHLVGSIPFRTPAEVFERVGCILGPRLYSIPDGETGERLGWMGWLEPIFAAHPQFESTGQKFTPRASGSEITGKYRLKAGVSPEDVRFDNLPFAQIAMESFREFERVKRTGALPPPVRFQLTLASPISVIRRFVADEAEQEALIPSYGRGLIDEVGKVASVVPHAQLAVQWDVASAVFERLERNVPTRFGQTREEMTRTFAAAHGMLGMGVPSDVHLQFHLCYGDASHMHSIEPATSRLLVDFTNRLRTEVRRTIELVHMPVPPN
;
A
#
# COMPACT_ATOMS: atom_id res chain seq x y z
N MET A 1 25.68 -12.56 17.94
CA MET A 1 24.56 -13.05 17.13
C MET A 1 24.29 -11.98 16.07
N SER A 2 24.07 -12.38 14.82
CA SER A 2 23.83 -11.42 13.73
C SER A 2 22.57 -10.59 14.02
N ASP A 3 22.68 -9.26 14.04
CA ASP A 3 21.59 -8.29 14.20
C ASP A 3 20.68 -8.24 12.94
N ARG A 4 20.27 -9.40 12.45
CA ARG A 4 19.37 -9.47 11.30
C ARG A 4 17.98 -9.06 11.74
N MET A 5 17.52 -7.94 11.23
CA MET A 5 16.15 -7.47 11.40
C MET A 5 15.20 -8.21 10.45
N ILE A 6 13.96 -8.34 10.89
CA ILE A 6 12.88 -8.98 10.13
C ILE A 6 11.86 -7.88 9.80
N HIS A 7 11.43 -7.86 8.54
CA HIS A 7 10.35 -7.02 8.08
C HIS A 7 9.12 -7.87 7.76
N LEU A 8 7.95 -7.42 8.22
CA LEU A 8 6.65 -8.01 7.92
C LEU A 8 5.90 -7.05 7.01
N VAL A 9 5.48 -7.55 5.85
CA VAL A 9 4.93 -6.69 4.79
C VAL A 9 3.56 -6.12 5.18
N GLY A 10 2.59 -6.97 5.54
CA GLY A 10 1.22 -6.53 5.85
C GLY A 10 0.39 -7.68 6.39
N SER A 11 -0.21 -8.47 5.51
CA SER A 11 -1.14 -9.54 5.86
C SER A 11 -0.48 -10.65 6.66
N ILE A 12 -1.11 -11.03 7.78
CA ILE A 12 -0.69 -12.14 8.65
C ILE A 12 -1.95 -12.94 9.02
N PRO A 13 -1.97 -14.28 8.82
CA PRO A 13 -3.18 -15.08 8.89
C PRO A 13 -3.62 -15.39 10.33
N PHE A 14 -3.76 -14.36 11.15
CA PHE A 14 -4.40 -14.44 12.46
C PHE A 14 -5.80 -13.82 12.41
N ARG A 15 -6.58 -14.01 13.47
CA ARG A 15 -7.99 -13.56 13.49
C ARG A 15 -8.16 -12.09 13.83
N THR A 16 -7.26 -11.55 14.65
CA THR A 16 -7.35 -10.18 15.16
C THR A 16 -5.99 -9.51 15.22
N PRO A 17 -5.93 -8.17 15.17
CA PRO A 17 -4.69 -7.43 15.37
C PRO A 17 -4.01 -7.75 16.71
N ALA A 18 -4.78 -7.93 17.77
CA ALA A 18 -4.27 -8.30 19.09
C ALA A 18 -3.48 -9.62 19.03
N GLU A 19 -4.06 -10.64 18.39
CA GLU A 19 -3.41 -11.93 18.21
C GLU A 19 -2.11 -11.83 17.40
N VAL A 20 -2.09 -10.99 16.35
CA VAL A 20 -0.88 -10.68 15.57
C VAL A 20 0.20 -10.10 16.49
N PHE A 21 -0.11 -9.04 17.22
CA PHE A 21 0.85 -8.35 18.07
C PHE A 21 1.39 -9.24 19.20
N GLU A 22 0.54 -10.02 19.82
CA GLU A 22 0.94 -10.95 20.90
C GLU A 22 1.84 -12.06 20.38
N ARG A 23 1.39 -12.81 19.38
CA ARG A 23 2.12 -13.99 18.90
C ARG A 23 3.39 -13.63 18.16
N VAL A 24 3.31 -12.68 17.24
CA VAL A 24 4.49 -12.25 16.50
C VAL A 24 5.45 -11.49 17.40
N GLY A 25 4.95 -10.67 18.31
CA GLY A 25 5.77 -9.98 19.31
C GLY A 25 6.58 -10.91 20.18
N CYS A 26 5.95 -11.97 20.71
CA CYS A 26 6.64 -12.99 21.53
C CYS A 26 7.74 -13.74 20.75
N ILE A 27 7.56 -13.99 19.45
CA ILE A 27 8.49 -14.79 18.66
C ILE A 27 9.59 -13.93 18.04
N LEU A 28 9.21 -12.79 17.45
CA LEU A 28 10.08 -11.96 16.62
C LEU A 28 10.42 -10.61 17.23
N GLY A 29 9.73 -10.20 18.30
CA GLY A 29 9.79 -8.84 18.84
C GLY A 29 11.17 -8.19 18.87
N PRO A 30 12.23 -8.85 19.41
CA PRO A 30 13.58 -8.29 19.42
C PRO A 30 14.23 -8.03 18.06
N ARG A 31 13.62 -8.54 16.98
CA ARG A 31 14.11 -8.45 15.61
C ARG A 31 13.26 -7.57 14.71
N LEU A 32 12.21 -6.95 15.25
CA LEU A 32 11.29 -6.12 14.48
C LEU A 32 11.64 -4.64 14.60
N TYR A 33 11.63 -3.92 13.48
CA TYR A 33 11.56 -2.47 13.47
C TYR A 33 10.14 -1.96 13.64
N SER A 34 9.22 -2.61 12.95
CA SER A 34 7.80 -2.32 12.94
C SER A 34 6.99 -3.61 12.80
N ILE A 35 5.72 -3.53 13.18
CA ILE A 35 4.78 -4.64 13.07
C ILE A 35 3.45 -4.12 12.52
N PRO A 36 2.96 -4.69 11.39
CA PRO A 36 1.62 -4.40 10.87
C PRO A 36 0.55 -5.05 11.75
N ASP A 37 -0.68 -4.62 11.62
CA ASP A 37 -1.83 -5.22 12.29
C ASP A 37 -2.31 -6.54 11.66
N GLY A 38 -1.63 -6.98 10.63
CA GLY A 38 -1.87 -8.24 9.94
C GLY A 38 -2.99 -8.20 8.91
N GLU A 39 -3.62 -7.03 8.69
CA GLU A 39 -4.75 -6.88 7.75
C GLU A 39 -5.82 -7.95 7.98
N THR A 40 -6.15 -8.21 9.24
CA THR A 40 -6.99 -9.33 9.66
C THR A 40 -8.44 -9.19 9.21
N GLY A 41 -9.18 -10.32 9.19
CA GLY A 41 -10.58 -10.36 8.80
C GLY A 41 -10.78 -10.12 7.30
N GLU A 42 -11.71 -9.25 6.93
CA GLU A 42 -12.03 -8.93 5.53
C GLU A 42 -10.84 -8.32 4.77
N ARG A 43 -9.88 -7.73 5.48
CA ARG A 43 -8.69 -7.11 4.89
C ARG A 43 -7.63 -8.11 4.40
N LEU A 44 -7.70 -9.40 4.80
CA LEU A 44 -6.82 -10.46 4.28
C LEU A 44 -6.88 -10.61 2.75
N GLY A 45 -7.98 -10.20 2.11
CA GLY A 45 -8.12 -10.13 0.66
C GLY A 45 -7.39 -8.95 -0.01
N TRP A 46 -6.55 -8.26 0.72
CA TRP A 46 -5.73 -7.10 0.33
C TRP A 46 -6.57 -5.86 -0.06
N MET A 47 -7.22 -5.82 -1.20
CA MET A 47 -7.96 -4.62 -1.66
C MET A 47 -9.47 -4.87 -1.88
N GLY A 48 -9.94 -6.12 -1.86
CA GLY A 48 -11.35 -6.44 -2.16
C GLY A 48 -12.34 -5.67 -1.27
N TRP A 49 -12.02 -5.57 0.00
CA TRP A 49 -12.81 -4.87 1.01
C TRP A 49 -12.97 -3.35 0.77
N LEU A 50 -12.22 -2.77 -0.17
CA LEU A 50 -12.35 -1.35 -0.54
C LEU A 50 -13.46 -1.09 -1.56
N GLU A 51 -14.11 -2.13 -2.11
CA GLU A 51 -15.20 -1.95 -3.09
C GLU A 51 -16.30 -0.99 -2.63
N PRO A 52 -16.76 -1.02 -1.36
CA PRO A 52 -17.78 -0.10 -0.88
C PRO A 52 -17.45 1.39 -1.05
N ILE A 53 -16.16 1.76 -1.07
CA ILE A 53 -15.72 3.14 -1.32
C ILE A 53 -16.20 3.62 -2.69
N PHE A 54 -16.10 2.76 -3.71
CA PHE A 54 -16.51 3.08 -5.08
C PHE A 54 -18.00 2.86 -5.29
N ALA A 55 -18.55 1.78 -4.72
CA ALA A 55 -19.97 1.43 -4.86
C ALA A 55 -20.91 2.47 -4.22
N ALA A 56 -20.50 3.05 -3.09
CA ALA A 56 -21.28 4.06 -2.38
C ALA A 56 -20.91 5.51 -2.77
N HIS A 57 -19.89 5.70 -3.59
CA HIS A 57 -19.44 7.04 -3.94
C HIS A 57 -20.45 7.76 -4.85
N PRO A 58 -20.90 8.99 -4.51
CA PRO A 58 -21.99 9.66 -5.22
C PRO A 58 -21.69 9.95 -6.70
N GLN A 59 -20.42 10.07 -7.06
CA GLN A 59 -19.97 10.42 -8.41
C GLN A 59 -19.65 9.22 -9.29
N PHE A 60 -19.69 7.99 -8.75
CA PHE A 60 -19.46 6.76 -9.52
C PHE A 60 -20.75 6.01 -9.83
N GLU A 61 -20.72 5.22 -10.89
CA GLU A 61 -21.72 4.22 -11.23
C GLU A 61 -21.06 2.90 -11.63
N SER A 62 -21.76 1.80 -11.39
CA SER A 62 -21.28 0.47 -11.80
C SER A 62 -21.30 0.33 -13.32
N THR A 63 -20.26 -0.26 -13.88
CA THR A 63 -20.21 -0.61 -15.31
C THR A 63 -20.86 -1.96 -15.60
N GLY A 64 -21.22 -2.74 -14.58
CA GLY A 64 -21.59 -4.15 -14.71
C GLY A 64 -20.42 -5.10 -14.98
N GLN A 65 -19.24 -4.58 -15.29
CA GLN A 65 -18.03 -5.38 -15.44
C GLN A 65 -17.51 -5.86 -14.09
N LYS A 66 -16.78 -6.98 -14.12
CA LYS A 66 -16.13 -7.55 -12.94
C LYS A 66 -14.62 -7.55 -13.09
N PHE A 67 -13.94 -7.26 -11.99
CA PHE A 67 -12.52 -7.56 -11.86
C PHE A 67 -12.40 -8.95 -11.24
N THR A 68 -11.81 -9.87 -11.98
CA THR A 68 -11.52 -11.23 -11.49
C THR A 68 -10.01 -11.33 -11.27
N PRO A 69 -9.55 -11.41 -10.03
CA PRO A 69 -8.13 -11.64 -9.74
C PRO A 69 -7.67 -12.98 -10.32
N ARG A 70 -6.38 -13.08 -10.67
CA ARG A 70 -5.81 -14.37 -11.13
C ARG A 70 -5.75 -15.43 -10.03
N ALA A 71 -5.74 -14.99 -8.76
CA ALA A 71 -5.69 -15.90 -7.63
C ALA A 71 -7.04 -16.58 -7.38
N SER A 72 -7.04 -17.89 -7.22
CA SER A 72 -8.19 -18.62 -6.70
C SER A 72 -8.48 -18.17 -5.27
N GLY A 73 -9.75 -17.89 -4.96
CA GLY A 73 -10.16 -17.45 -3.62
C GLY A 73 -10.06 -15.95 -3.36
N SER A 74 -9.53 -15.16 -4.29
CA SER A 74 -9.58 -13.70 -4.18
C SER A 74 -10.96 -13.17 -4.59
N GLU A 75 -11.41 -12.12 -3.90
CA GLU A 75 -12.73 -11.53 -4.15
C GLU A 75 -12.87 -10.96 -5.55
N ILE A 76 -13.95 -11.35 -6.21
CA ILE A 76 -14.39 -10.73 -7.47
C ILE A 76 -15.06 -9.41 -7.08
N THR A 77 -14.59 -8.29 -7.64
CA THR A 77 -15.12 -6.96 -7.37
C THR A 77 -15.75 -6.35 -8.61
N GLY A 78 -16.65 -5.37 -8.42
CA GLY A 78 -17.18 -4.58 -9.50
C GLY A 78 -16.14 -3.63 -10.11
N LYS A 79 -16.44 -3.18 -11.34
CA LYS A 79 -15.78 -2.06 -11.99
C LYS A 79 -16.73 -0.88 -12.05
N TYR A 80 -16.18 0.30 -11.85
CA TYR A 80 -16.92 1.56 -11.78
C TYR A 80 -16.38 2.56 -12.81
N ARG A 81 -17.19 3.53 -13.17
CA ARG A 81 -16.83 4.69 -13.97
C ARG A 81 -17.45 5.95 -13.37
N LEU A 82 -16.98 7.09 -13.77
CA LEU A 82 -17.62 8.34 -13.40
C LEU A 82 -18.99 8.47 -14.06
N LYS A 83 -19.94 9.06 -13.35
CA LYS A 83 -21.24 9.41 -13.90
C LYS A 83 -21.08 10.47 -14.97
N ALA A 84 -22.01 10.50 -15.94
CA ALA A 84 -22.01 11.47 -17.01
C ALA A 84 -21.96 12.92 -16.45
N GLY A 85 -21.05 13.74 -17.00
CA GLY A 85 -20.88 15.13 -16.59
C GLY A 85 -20.01 15.37 -15.36
N VAL A 86 -19.49 14.32 -14.73
CA VAL A 86 -18.54 14.47 -13.61
C VAL A 86 -17.13 14.62 -14.16
N SER A 87 -16.43 15.68 -13.75
CA SER A 87 -14.99 15.82 -14.00
C SER A 87 -14.19 15.03 -12.97
N PRO A 88 -13.15 14.26 -13.39
CA PRO A 88 -12.26 13.59 -12.44
C PRO A 88 -11.62 14.54 -11.42
N GLU A 89 -11.43 15.79 -11.79
CA GLU A 89 -10.83 16.82 -10.94
C GLU A 89 -11.73 17.21 -9.75
N ASP A 90 -13.05 16.98 -9.87
CA ASP A 90 -14.03 17.26 -8.82
C ASP A 90 -14.22 16.09 -7.85
N VAL A 91 -13.66 14.92 -8.16
CA VAL A 91 -13.77 13.76 -7.31
C VAL A 91 -12.89 13.90 -6.06
N ARG A 92 -13.47 13.63 -4.90
CA ARG A 92 -12.79 13.66 -3.59
C ARG A 92 -13.00 12.33 -2.87
N PHE A 93 -11.94 11.86 -2.23
CA PHE A 93 -11.97 10.67 -1.38
C PHE A 93 -11.73 11.06 0.08
N ASP A 94 -12.68 11.80 0.65
CA ASP A 94 -12.52 12.46 1.95
C ASP A 94 -12.76 11.53 3.15
N ASN A 95 -13.44 10.40 2.94
CA ASN A 95 -13.87 9.48 4.00
C ASN A 95 -13.35 8.06 3.73
N LEU A 96 -12.04 7.91 3.66
CA LEU A 96 -11.42 6.59 3.57
C LEU A 96 -11.39 5.95 4.97
N PRO A 97 -11.47 4.61 5.07
CA PRO A 97 -11.60 3.92 6.36
C PRO A 97 -10.27 3.69 7.10
N PHE A 98 -9.14 4.08 6.50
CA PHE A 98 -7.82 3.64 6.96
C PHE A 98 -7.45 4.22 8.33
N ALA A 99 -7.74 5.50 8.59
CA ALA A 99 -7.39 6.12 9.86
C ALA A 99 -8.17 5.53 11.02
N GLN A 100 -9.48 5.28 10.84
CA GLN A 100 -10.29 4.65 11.86
C GLN A 100 -9.75 3.26 12.21
N ILE A 101 -9.53 2.42 11.21
CA ILE A 101 -9.02 1.05 11.38
C ILE A 101 -7.64 1.07 12.05
N ALA A 102 -6.75 1.96 11.61
CA ALA A 102 -5.40 2.08 12.17
C ALA A 102 -5.43 2.51 13.64
N MET A 103 -6.30 3.44 14.02
CA MET A 103 -6.43 3.86 15.41
C MET A 103 -7.01 2.76 16.31
N GLU A 104 -7.93 1.95 15.81
CA GLU A 104 -8.45 0.77 16.53
C GLU A 104 -7.33 -0.26 16.72
N SER A 105 -6.58 -0.57 15.67
CA SER A 105 -5.42 -1.48 15.72
C SER A 105 -4.30 -0.94 16.62
N PHE A 106 -4.05 0.37 16.62
CA PHE A 106 -3.02 0.98 17.47
C PHE A 106 -3.35 0.86 18.96
N ARG A 107 -4.62 0.95 19.36
CA ARG A 107 -5.01 0.72 20.77
C ARG A 107 -4.63 -0.71 21.22
N GLU A 108 -4.84 -1.70 20.36
CA GLU A 108 -4.43 -3.08 20.64
C GLU A 108 -2.90 -3.22 20.68
N PHE A 109 -2.19 -2.57 19.75
CA PHE A 109 -0.73 -2.51 19.76
C PHE A 109 -0.19 -1.94 21.08
N GLU A 110 -0.72 -0.82 21.55
CA GLU A 110 -0.34 -0.24 22.85
C GLU A 110 -0.65 -1.16 24.03
N ARG A 111 -1.83 -1.81 24.00
CA ARG A 111 -2.21 -2.77 25.02
C ARG A 111 -1.17 -3.90 25.11
N VAL A 112 -0.83 -4.51 23.99
CA VAL A 112 0.15 -5.60 23.93
C VAL A 112 1.55 -5.12 24.29
N LYS A 113 1.95 -3.94 23.86
CA LYS A 113 3.24 -3.35 24.20
C LYS A 113 3.41 -3.14 25.71
N ARG A 114 2.35 -2.75 26.42
CA ARG A 114 2.35 -2.63 27.90
C ARG A 114 2.53 -3.96 28.62
N THR A 115 2.21 -5.11 28.01
CA THR A 115 2.49 -6.43 28.60
C THR A 115 3.95 -6.87 28.48
N GLY A 116 4.77 -6.14 27.70
CA GLY A 116 6.15 -6.50 27.41
C GLY A 116 6.32 -7.50 26.26
N ALA A 117 5.24 -7.93 25.61
CA ALA A 117 5.32 -8.84 24.45
C ALA A 117 5.98 -8.17 23.22
N LEU A 118 5.86 -6.85 23.11
CA LEU A 118 6.55 -6.04 22.10
C LEU A 118 7.61 -5.16 22.78
N PRO A 119 8.88 -5.23 22.34
CA PRO A 119 9.92 -4.33 22.83
C PRO A 119 9.62 -2.84 22.57
N PRO A 120 10.08 -1.93 23.45
CA PRO A 120 9.82 -0.50 23.32
C PRO A 120 10.13 0.12 21.96
N PRO A 121 11.22 -0.23 21.23
CA PRO A 121 11.56 0.39 19.95
C PRO A 121 10.70 -0.07 18.77
N VAL A 122 9.93 -1.15 18.92
CA VAL A 122 9.04 -1.63 17.84
C VAL A 122 7.93 -0.62 17.57
N ARG A 123 7.75 -0.26 16.30
CA ARG A 123 6.72 0.68 15.84
C ARG A 123 5.49 -0.04 15.34
N PHE A 124 4.35 0.62 15.47
CA PHE A 124 3.13 0.25 14.75
C PHE A 124 3.31 0.58 13.27
N GLN A 125 3.00 -0.35 12.38
CA GLN A 125 3.10 -0.17 10.94
C GLN A 125 1.73 0.03 10.32
N LEU A 126 1.52 1.19 9.70
CA LEU A 126 0.39 1.46 8.83
C LEU A 126 0.80 1.09 7.40
N THR A 127 0.17 0.07 6.83
CA THR A 127 0.41 -0.39 5.47
C THR A 127 -0.71 0.06 4.55
N LEU A 128 -0.38 0.69 3.42
CA LEU A 128 -1.34 1.26 2.48
C LEU A 128 -1.00 0.87 1.04
N ALA A 129 -1.98 0.31 0.33
CA ALA A 129 -1.85 0.06 -1.11
C ALA A 129 -1.76 1.39 -1.87
N SER A 130 -0.84 1.47 -2.85
CA SER A 130 -0.68 2.68 -3.65
C SER A 130 -1.94 3.01 -4.46
N PRO A 131 -2.22 4.30 -4.72
CA PRO A 131 -3.38 4.75 -5.49
C PRO A 131 -3.53 4.05 -6.83
N ILE A 132 -2.42 3.80 -7.52
CA ILE A 132 -2.41 3.11 -8.83
C ILE A 132 -3.01 1.70 -8.71
N SER A 133 -2.68 0.96 -7.65
CA SER A 133 -3.19 -0.39 -7.42
C SER A 133 -4.69 -0.38 -7.18
N VAL A 134 -5.16 0.52 -6.32
CA VAL A 134 -6.59 0.62 -5.95
C VAL A 134 -7.42 1.11 -7.13
N ILE A 135 -7.03 2.23 -7.74
CA ILE A 135 -7.77 2.82 -8.86
C ILE A 135 -7.83 1.84 -10.04
N ARG A 136 -6.73 1.17 -10.40
CA ARG A 136 -6.73 0.13 -11.44
C ARG A 136 -7.72 -1.00 -11.14
N ARG A 137 -7.88 -1.38 -9.88
CA ARG A 137 -8.78 -2.46 -9.49
C ARG A 137 -10.24 -2.08 -9.70
N PHE A 138 -10.64 -0.88 -9.34
CA PHE A 138 -12.04 -0.49 -9.27
C PHE A 138 -12.51 0.37 -10.43
N VAL A 139 -11.66 1.16 -11.07
CA VAL A 139 -12.05 2.01 -12.20
C VAL A 139 -11.83 1.28 -13.53
N ALA A 140 -12.80 1.35 -14.44
CA ALA A 140 -12.76 0.60 -15.68
C ALA A 140 -11.91 1.29 -16.76
N ASP A 141 -12.08 2.57 -16.95
CA ASP A 141 -11.43 3.35 -18.00
C ASP A 141 -10.03 3.83 -17.60
N GLU A 142 -9.03 3.64 -18.47
CA GLU A 142 -7.64 4.02 -18.17
C GLU A 142 -7.41 5.54 -18.10
N ALA A 143 -8.20 6.34 -18.83
CA ALA A 143 -8.10 7.80 -18.75
C ALA A 143 -8.64 8.30 -17.41
N GLU A 144 -9.76 7.72 -16.95
CA GLU A 144 -10.28 8.01 -15.63
C GLU A 144 -9.30 7.51 -14.54
N GLN A 145 -8.66 6.34 -14.72
CA GLN A 145 -7.65 5.86 -13.78
C GLN A 145 -6.53 6.88 -13.59
N GLU A 146 -5.93 7.34 -14.69
CA GLU A 146 -4.84 8.32 -14.64
C GLU A 146 -5.27 9.60 -13.90
N ALA A 147 -6.45 10.13 -14.23
CA ALA A 147 -6.97 11.36 -13.67
C ALA A 147 -7.35 11.27 -12.18
N LEU A 148 -7.80 10.08 -11.71
CA LEU A 148 -8.25 9.87 -10.34
C LEU A 148 -7.12 9.50 -9.35
N ILE A 149 -5.98 8.99 -9.83
CA ILE A 149 -4.84 8.63 -8.96
C ILE A 149 -4.41 9.77 -8.04
N PRO A 150 -4.25 11.03 -8.50
CA PRO A 150 -3.88 12.13 -7.61
C PRO A 150 -4.93 12.42 -6.53
N SER A 151 -6.22 12.33 -6.84
CA SER A 151 -7.29 12.57 -5.88
C SER A 151 -7.33 11.49 -4.80
N TYR A 152 -7.25 10.22 -5.19
CA TYR A 152 -7.18 9.11 -4.23
C TYR A 152 -5.90 9.20 -3.38
N GLY A 153 -4.78 9.59 -3.99
CA GLY A 153 -3.51 9.80 -3.28
C GLY A 153 -3.60 10.89 -2.20
N ARG A 154 -4.28 12.00 -2.48
CA ARG A 154 -4.55 13.03 -1.47
C ARG A 154 -5.39 12.48 -0.31
N GLY A 155 -6.46 11.73 -0.62
CA GLY A 155 -7.27 11.09 0.42
C GLY A 155 -6.44 10.17 1.33
N LEU A 156 -5.50 9.38 0.76
CA LEU A 156 -4.60 8.55 1.57
C LEU A 156 -3.63 9.37 2.42
N ILE A 157 -3.10 10.48 1.90
CA ILE A 157 -2.23 11.38 2.66
C ILE A 157 -3.00 11.99 3.84
N ASP A 158 -4.26 12.38 3.63
CA ASP A 158 -5.12 12.89 4.69
C ASP A 158 -5.37 11.83 5.77
N GLU A 159 -5.57 10.57 5.39
CA GLU A 159 -5.67 9.46 6.35
C GLU A 159 -4.38 9.27 7.16
N VAL A 160 -3.23 9.33 6.51
CA VAL A 160 -1.92 9.30 7.21
C VAL A 160 -1.82 10.46 8.19
N GLY A 161 -2.24 11.66 7.80
CA GLY A 161 -2.25 12.84 8.67
C GLY A 161 -3.14 12.64 9.91
N LYS A 162 -4.34 12.06 9.74
CA LYS A 162 -5.24 11.73 10.86
C LYS A 162 -4.59 10.72 11.82
N VAL A 163 -3.93 9.67 11.30
CA VAL A 163 -3.22 8.69 12.14
C VAL A 163 -2.05 9.36 12.86
N ALA A 164 -1.22 10.12 12.17
CA ALA A 164 -0.07 10.81 12.75
C ALA A 164 -0.45 11.87 13.80
N SER A 165 -1.66 12.43 13.74
CA SER A 165 -2.14 13.35 14.78
C SER A 165 -2.47 12.67 16.12
N VAL A 166 -2.63 11.34 16.13
CA VAL A 166 -3.01 10.56 17.32
C VAL A 166 -1.90 9.62 17.77
N VAL A 167 -1.23 8.97 16.83
CA VAL A 167 -0.15 8.02 17.12
C VAL A 167 1.17 8.77 17.27
N PRO A 168 1.90 8.59 18.39
CA PRO A 168 3.21 9.24 18.55
C PRO A 168 4.13 8.88 17.39
N HIS A 169 4.73 9.87 16.74
CA HIS A 169 5.56 9.67 15.54
C HIS A 169 6.72 8.68 15.76
N ALA A 170 7.32 8.68 16.96
CA ALA A 170 8.35 7.71 17.34
C ALA A 170 7.84 6.26 17.40
N GLN A 171 6.53 6.06 17.44
CA GLN A 171 5.89 4.73 17.44
C GLN A 171 5.20 4.38 16.13
N LEU A 172 5.29 5.24 15.11
CA LEU A 172 4.63 5.05 13.81
C LEU A 172 5.64 4.75 12.71
N ALA A 173 5.30 3.80 11.85
CA ALA A 173 5.90 3.57 10.55
C ALA A 173 4.80 3.55 9.50
N VAL A 174 5.00 4.22 8.38
CA VAL A 174 4.06 4.21 7.24
C VAL A 174 4.71 3.49 6.07
N GLN A 175 4.07 2.46 5.56
CA GLN A 175 4.50 1.70 4.39
C GLN A 175 3.56 1.94 3.22
N TRP A 176 4.14 2.25 2.07
CA TRP A 176 3.44 2.31 0.78
C TRP A 176 3.74 1.06 -0.04
N ASP A 177 2.68 0.35 -0.46
CA ASP A 177 2.80 -0.86 -1.27
C ASP A 177 2.72 -0.53 -2.75
N VAL A 178 3.85 -0.65 -3.44
CA VAL A 178 4.01 -0.45 -4.88
C VAL A 178 4.03 -1.82 -5.55
N ALA A 179 2.87 -2.25 -6.02
CA ALA A 179 2.67 -3.63 -6.47
C ALA A 179 2.69 -3.79 -8.00
N SER A 180 2.21 -4.93 -8.46
CA SER A 180 2.15 -5.35 -9.86
C SER A 180 1.52 -4.31 -10.81
N ALA A 181 0.63 -3.47 -10.32
CA ALA A 181 0.05 -2.37 -11.11
C ALA A 181 1.10 -1.44 -11.74
N VAL A 182 2.24 -1.29 -11.08
CA VAL A 182 3.41 -0.53 -11.57
C VAL A 182 4.37 -1.45 -12.29
N PHE A 183 4.88 -2.47 -11.62
CA PHE A 183 6.01 -3.26 -12.12
C PHE A 183 5.68 -4.13 -13.33
N GLU A 184 4.44 -4.62 -13.46
CA GLU A 184 4.01 -5.31 -14.67
C GLU A 184 4.10 -4.42 -15.92
N ARG A 185 3.72 -3.13 -15.80
CA ARG A 185 3.84 -2.17 -16.89
C ARG A 185 5.29 -1.87 -17.25
N LEU A 186 6.11 -1.68 -16.25
CA LEU A 186 7.54 -1.41 -16.44
C LEU A 186 8.27 -2.59 -17.07
N GLU A 187 8.00 -3.83 -16.64
CA GLU A 187 8.62 -5.03 -17.22
C GLU A 187 8.18 -5.27 -18.66
N ARG A 188 6.88 -5.15 -18.92
CA ARG A 188 6.36 -5.32 -20.31
C ARG A 188 6.88 -4.26 -21.25
N ASN A 189 7.24 -3.08 -20.75
CA ASN A 189 7.75 -1.95 -21.53
C ASN A 189 6.87 -1.59 -22.74
N VAL A 190 5.56 -1.69 -22.57
CA VAL A 190 4.56 -1.33 -23.58
C VAL A 190 4.08 0.10 -23.29
N PRO A 191 4.00 0.98 -24.29
CA PRO A 191 3.48 2.33 -24.12
C PRO A 191 2.12 2.34 -23.39
N THR A 192 1.98 3.25 -22.44
CA THR A 192 0.75 3.48 -21.68
C THR A 192 0.50 4.97 -21.57
N ARG A 193 -0.63 5.35 -20.99
CA ARG A 193 -0.90 6.76 -20.66
C ARG A 193 0.10 7.34 -19.65
N PHE A 194 0.79 6.50 -18.88
CA PHE A 194 1.82 6.92 -17.91
C PHE A 194 3.20 7.17 -18.51
N GLY A 195 3.40 6.88 -19.77
CA GLY A 195 4.64 7.11 -20.52
C GLY A 195 4.75 6.22 -21.75
N GLN A 196 5.51 6.67 -22.75
CA GLN A 196 5.75 5.97 -24.00
C GLN A 196 6.95 5.01 -23.91
N THR A 197 7.82 5.23 -22.93
CA THR A 197 9.01 4.42 -22.66
C THR A 197 9.03 3.96 -21.20
N ARG A 198 9.81 2.90 -20.93
CA ARG A 198 10.03 2.45 -19.54
C ARG A 198 10.59 3.56 -18.66
N GLU A 199 11.47 4.40 -19.19
CA GLU A 199 12.07 5.51 -18.46
C GLU A 199 11.01 6.56 -18.08
N GLU A 200 10.15 6.95 -19.03
CA GLU A 200 9.05 7.88 -18.77
C GLU A 200 8.06 7.32 -17.75
N MET A 201 7.65 6.05 -17.90
CA MET A 201 6.78 5.38 -16.94
C MET A 201 7.43 5.32 -15.55
N THR A 202 8.72 4.97 -15.47
CA THR A 202 9.46 4.93 -14.20
C THR A 202 9.46 6.29 -13.52
N ARG A 203 9.70 7.36 -14.28
CA ARG A 203 9.67 8.75 -13.78
C ARG A 203 8.29 9.12 -13.26
N THR A 204 7.23 8.86 -14.03
CA THR A 204 5.84 9.14 -13.65
C THR A 204 5.46 8.41 -12.37
N PHE A 205 5.72 7.11 -12.31
CA PHE A 205 5.38 6.32 -11.13
C PHE A 205 6.22 6.70 -9.91
N ALA A 206 7.52 6.95 -10.07
CA ALA A 206 8.37 7.37 -8.96
C ALA A 206 7.94 8.74 -8.42
N ALA A 207 7.59 9.69 -9.29
CA ALA A 207 7.08 11.00 -8.86
C ALA A 207 5.76 10.88 -8.08
N ALA A 208 4.82 10.05 -8.55
CA ALA A 208 3.56 9.81 -7.85
C ALA A 208 3.77 9.21 -6.45
N HIS A 209 4.67 8.23 -6.32
CA HIS A 209 5.01 7.63 -5.02
C HIS A 209 5.89 8.56 -4.16
N GLY A 210 6.69 9.41 -4.80
CA GLY A 210 7.43 10.48 -4.12
C GLY A 210 6.50 11.44 -3.39
N MET A 211 5.40 11.84 -4.01
CA MET A 211 4.36 12.67 -3.37
C MET A 211 3.74 11.98 -2.15
N LEU A 212 3.46 10.67 -2.23
CA LEU A 212 2.98 9.89 -1.09
C LEU A 212 3.99 9.88 0.05
N GLY A 213 5.27 9.64 -0.26
CA GLY A 213 6.35 9.67 0.73
C GLY A 213 6.50 11.04 1.39
N MET A 214 6.35 12.12 0.63
CA MET A 214 6.40 13.49 1.16
C MET A 214 5.16 13.86 1.99
N GLY A 215 4.04 13.16 1.80
CA GLY A 215 2.83 13.32 2.63
C GLY A 215 2.95 12.70 4.03
N VAL A 216 3.98 11.90 4.30
CA VAL A 216 4.26 11.34 5.64
C VAL A 216 5.10 12.35 6.43
N PRO A 217 4.77 12.68 7.70
CA PRO A 217 5.56 13.58 8.53
C PRO A 217 7.04 13.16 8.60
N SER A 218 7.96 14.14 8.59
CA SER A 218 9.39 13.89 8.39
C SER A 218 10.07 13.07 9.49
N ASP A 219 9.49 13.02 10.67
CA ASP A 219 9.94 12.27 11.85
C ASP A 219 9.18 10.93 12.06
N VAL A 220 8.27 10.58 11.15
CA VAL A 220 7.63 9.26 11.07
C VAL A 220 8.47 8.37 10.15
N HIS A 221 8.67 7.10 10.49
CA HIS A 221 9.39 6.15 9.64
C HIS A 221 8.65 5.91 8.32
N LEU A 222 9.33 6.16 7.19
CA LEU A 222 8.81 5.94 5.85
C LEU A 222 9.38 4.65 5.27
N GLN A 223 8.48 3.79 4.80
CA GLN A 223 8.83 2.51 4.21
C GLN A 223 8.14 2.33 2.85
N PHE A 224 8.77 1.57 1.96
CA PHE A 224 8.18 1.13 0.71
C PHE A 224 8.32 -0.38 0.55
N HIS A 225 7.23 -1.02 0.20
CA HIS A 225 7.22 -2.40 -0.28
C HIS A 225 7.04 -2.41 -1.79
N LEU A 226 7.99 -2.97 -2.51
CA LEU A 226 7.96 -3.14 -3.96
C LEU A 226 7.69 -4.60 -4.25
N CYS A 227 6.70 -4.92 -5.09
CA CYS A 227 6.44 -6.32 -5.43
C CYS A 227 5.83 -6.50 -6.83
N TYR A 228 5.95 -7.72 -7.32
CA TYR A 228 5.35 -8.16 -8.58
C TYR A 228 3.96 -8.80 -8.40
N GLY A 229 3.37 -8.64 -7.21
CA GLY A 229 2.13 -9.31 -6.81
C GLY A 229 2.38 -10.69 -6.21
N ASP A 230 1.36 -11.23 -5.56
CA ASP A 230 1.40 -12.55 -4.90
C ASP A 230 0.10 -13.34 -5.17
N ALA A 231 -0.48 -13.16 -6.34
CA ALA A 231 -1.70 -13.85 -6.72
C ALA A 231 -1.42 -15.35 -6.90
N SER A 232 -2.04 -16.21 -6.08
CA SER A 232 -1.79 -17.67 -6.06
C SER A 232 -0.32 -18.02 -5.75
N HIS A 233 0.34 -17.24 -4.89
CA HIS A 233 1.75 -17.40 -4.53
C HIS A 233 2.69 -17.34 -5.74
N MET A 234 2.34 -16.53 -6.74
CA MET A 234 3.13 -16.31 -7.95
C MET A 234 3.17 -14.83 -8.30
N HIS A 235 4.29 -14.38 -8.81
CA HIS A 235 4.39 -13.05 -9.39
C HIS A 235 3.49 -12.90 -10.63
N SER A 236 2.95 -11.72 -10.87
CA SER A 236 2.22 -11.39 -12.10
C SER A 236 3.09 -11.49 -13.34
N ILE A 237 4.38 -11.25 -13.16
CA ILE A 237 5.46 -11.41 -14.12
C ILE A 237 6.74 -11.74 -13.36
N GLU A 238 7.48 -12.75 -13.80
CA GLU A 238 8.78 -13.07 -13.20
C GLU A 238 9.87 -12.16 -13.76
N PRO A 239 10.53 -11.36 -12.92
CA PRO A 239 11.64 -10.55 -13.38
C PRO A 239 12.89 -11.41 -13.58
N ALA A 240 13.64 -11.16 -14.65
CA ALA A 240 14.92 -11.84 -14.88
C ALA A 240 16.02 -11.39 -13.88
N THR A 241 15.89 -10.19 -13.34
CA THR A 241 16.83 -9.59 -12.38
C THR A 241 16.12 -8.59 -11.49
N SER A 242 16.70 -8.23 -10.35
CA SER A 242 16.21 -7.16 -9.48
C SER A 242 16.52 -5.75 -10.00
N ARG A 243 17.14 -5.60 -11.17
CA ARG A 243 17.61 -4.31 -11.69
C ARG A 243 16.52 -3.25 -11.75
N LEU A 244 15.33 -3.61 -12.24
CA LEU A 244 14.22 -2.66 -12.36
C LEU A 244 13.77 -2.13 -10.99
N LEU A 245 13.72 -2.99 -9.98
CA LEU A 245 13.38 -2.59 -8.61
C LEU A 245 14.43 -1.63 -8.04
N VAL A 246 15.71 -1.89 -8.31
CA VAL A 246 16.82 -1.03 -7.90
C VAL A 246 16.76 0.32 -8.61
N ASP A 247 16.56 0.32 -9.93
CA ASP A 247 16.46 1.55 -10.74
C ASP A 247 15.24 2.40 -10.28
N PHE A 248 14.10 1.75 -10.03
CA PHE A 248 12.92 2.41 -9.49
C PHE A 248 13.19 3.01 -8.09
N THR A 249 13.83 2.25 -7.21
CA THR A 249 14.19 2.72 -5.87
C THR A 249 15.13 3.93 -5.92
N ASN A 250 16.14 3.88 -6.79
CA ASN A 250 17.06 5.00 -6.96
C ASN A 250 16.33 6.25 -7.47
N ARG A 251 15.40 6.08 -8.40
CA ARG A 251 14.57 7.19 -8.87
C ARG A 251 13.64 7.71 -7.77
N LEU A 252 12.97 6.82 -7.04
CA LEU A 252 12.09 7.19 -5.92
C LEU A 252 12.83 8.03 -4.87
N ARG A 253 14.08 7.67 -4.55
CA ARG A 253 14.92 8.46 -3.61
C ARG A 253 15.18 9.89 -4.08
N THR A 254 15.14 10.18 -5.37
CA THR A 254 15.30 11.55 -5.88
C THR A 254 14.00 12.35 -5.75
N GLU A 255 12.85 11.68 -5.75
CA GLU A 255 11.53 12.30 -5.61
C GLU A 255 11.16 12.51 -4.13
N VAL A 256 11.53 11.57 -3.26
CA VAL A 256 11.31 11.64 -1.80
C VAL A 256 12.43 12.46 -1.16
N ARG A 257 12.14 13.73 -0.83
CA ARG A 257 13.12 14.67 -0.24
C ARG A 257 13.28 14.50 1.28
N ARG A 258 13.24 13.25 1.74
CA ARG A 258 13.47 12.85 3.13
C ARG A 258 14.05 11.44 3.17
N THR A 259 14.44 10.97 4.35
CA THR A 259 14.90 9.58 4.52
C THR A 259 13.78 8.59 4.21
N ILE A 260 14.12 7.54 3.47
CA ILE A 260 13.35 6.31 3.37
C ILE A 260 14.08 5.31 4.25
N GLU A 261 13.47 4.90 5.36
CA GLU A 261 14.12 4.05 6.35
C GLU A 261 14.20 2.59 5.92
N LEU A 262 13.25 2.14 5.08
CA LEU A 262 13.23 0.76 4.59
C LEU A 262 12.63 0.69 3.18
N VAL A 263 13.28 -0.09 2.32
CA VAL A 263 12.69 -0.57 1.07
C VAL A 263 12.76 -2.09 1.07
N HIS A 264 11.60 -2.73 1.08
CA HIS A 264 11.47 -4.18 0.90
C HIS A 264 11.19 -4.50 -0.55
N MET A 265 11.91 -5.48 -1.10
CA MET A 265 11.70 -5.94 -2.47
C MET A 265 11.96 -7.44 -2.60
N PRO A 266 11.27 -8.15 -3.52
CA PRO A 266 11.58 -9.54 -3.80
C PRO A 266 12.93 -9.67 -4.48
N VAL A 267 13.60 -10.78 -4.23
CA VAL A 267 14.82 -11.17 -4.95
C VAL A 267 14.41 -12.31 -5.89
N PRO A 268 14.64 -12.18 -7.21
CA PRO A 268 14.31 -13.26 -8.14
C PRO A 268 15.11 -14.51 -7.79
N PRO A 269 14.54 -15.70 -8.01
CA PRO A 269 15.29 -16.94 -7.87
C PRO A 269 16.46 -16.96 -8.88
N ASN A 270 17.61 -17.46 -8.45
CA ASN A 270 18.79 -17.62 -9.28
C ASN A 270 18.60 -18.74 -10.32
#